data_8a986a39c4c93a5aa8a7ebff60377d83
#
_entry.id   8a986a39c4c93a5aa8a7ebff60377d83
#
_cell.length_a   1.000
_cell.length_b   1.000
_cell.length_c   1.000
_cell.angle_alpha   90.00
_cell.angle_beta   90.00
_cell.angle_gamma   90.00
#
_symmetry.space_group_name_H-M   'P 1'
#
loop_
_entity.id
_entity.type
_entity.pdbx_description
1 polymer ?
#
loop_
_entity_poly.entity_id
_entity_poly.type
_entity_poly.pdbx_seq_one_letter_code
_entity_poly.pdbx_strand_id
1 'polypeptide(L)' 'EFEILRELLTHQGRILTRQNLLDKLWRYDFYGDERVVDTHIKNLRKKLGIDFIQTIRGVGYKVDKEN' A
#
# COMPACT_ATOMS: atom_id res chain seq x y z
N GLU A 1 -4.47 6.29 5.52
CA GLU A 1 -3.28 6.28 4.64
C GLU A 1 -2.11 5.55 5.28
N PHE A 2 -1.86 5.81 6.55
CA PHE A 2 -0.73 5.19 7.25
C PHE A 2 -0.93 3.70 7.49
N GLU A 3 -2.16 3.22 7.49
CA GLU A 3 -2.44 1.80 7.62
C GLU A 3 -1.82 1.00 6.48
N ILE A 4 -1.92 1.53 5.26
CA ILE A 4 -1.33 0.88 4.10
C ILE A 4 0.19 0.85 4.22
N LEU A 5 0.78 1.97 4.61
CA LEU A 5 2.22 2.05 4.79
C LEU A 5 2.70 1.06 5.85
N ARG A 6 1.98 0.97 6.96
CA ARG A 6 2.29 0.04 8.02
C ARG A 6 2.30 -1.41 7.53
N GLU A 7 1.28 -1.77 6.74
CA GLU A 7 1.21 -3.12 6.19
C GLU A 7 2.37 -3.41 5.25
N LEU A 8 2.69 -2.45 4.40
CA LEU A 8 3.81 -2.61 3.47
C LEU A 8 5.13 -2.76 4.22
N LEU A 9 5.35 -1.96 5.26
CA LEU A 9 6.58 -2.03 6.04
C LEU A 9 6.67 -3.31 6.87
N THR A 10 5.53 -3.79 7.35
CA THR A 10 5.47 -5.05 8.10
C THR A 10 5.87 -6.24 7.22
N HIS A 11 5.56 -6.13 5.91
CA HIS A 11 5.83 -7.19 4.95
C HIS A 11 6.87 -6.78 3.92
N GLN A 12 7.94 -6.12 4.36
CA GLN A 12 9.01 -5.69 3.46
C GLN A 12 9.53 -6.84 2.61
N GLY A 13 9.73 -6.56 1.33
CA GLY A 13 10.20 -7.54 0.39
C GLY A 13 9.12 -8.42 -0.19
N ARG A 14 7.89 -8.31 0.31
CA ARG A 14 6.75 -9.08 -0.19
C ARG A 14 5.83 -8.19 -1.02
N ILE A 15 5.30 -8.78 -2.08
CA ILE A 15 4.29 -8.10 -2.89
C ILE A 15 2.94 -8.28 -2.21
N LEU A 16 2.30 -7.15 -1.89
CA LEU A 16 0.94 -7.15 -1.35
C LEU A 16 0.00 -6.74 -2.46
N THR A 17 -1.02 -7.57 -2.72
CA THR A 17 -2.00 -7.26 -3.73
C THR A 17 -2.89 -6.11 -3.26
N ARG A 18 -3.53 -5.43 -4.22
CA ARG A 18 -4.50 -4.39 -3.88
C ARG A 18 -5.59 -4.94 -2.98
N GLN A 19 -6.04 -6.17 -3.25
CA GLN A 19 -7.09 -6.79 -2.44
C GLN A 19 -6.61 -7.03 -1.02
N ASN A 20 -5.38 -7.49 -0.85
CA ASN A 20 -4.81 -7.68 0.49
C ASN A 20 -4.80 -6.38 1.28
N LEU A 21 -4.40 -5.29 0.62
CA LEU A 21 -4.36 -3.98 1.27
C LEU A 21 -5.77 -3.48 1.57
N LEU A 22 -6.70 -3.68 0.64
CA LEU A 22 -8.09 -3.27 0.83
C LEU A 22 -8.73 -4.01 2.01
N ASP A 23 -8.46 -5.31 2.13
CA ASP A 23 -8.99 -6.11 3.25
C ASP A 23 -8.52 -5.57 4.58
N LYS A 24 -7.29 -5.08 4.66
CA LYS A 24 -6.78 -4.46 5.87
C LYS A 24 -7.48 -3.14 6.16
N LEU A 25 -7.77 -2.37 5.14
CA LEU A 25 -8.47 -1.10 5.30
C LEU A 25 -9.89 -1.28 5.80
N TRP A 26 -10.56 -2.36 5.41
CA TRP A 26 -11.92 -2.61 5.86
C TRP A 26 -12.03 -2.73 7.39
N ARG A 27 -10.96 -3.14 8.04
CA ARG A 27 -10.91 -3.20 9.50
C ARG A 27 -11.01 -1.82 10.14
N TYR A 28 -10.79 -0.77 9.35
CA TYR A 28 -10.86 0.61 9.80
C TYR A 28 -12.10 1.32 9.24
N ASP A 29 -13.16 0.55 8.97
CA ASP A 29 -14.44 1.06 8.44
C ASP A 29 -14.26 1.80 7.12
N PHE A 30 -13.39 1.29 6.28
CA PHE A 30 -13.12 1.90 5.01
C PHE A 30 -13.84 1.14 3.90
N TYR A 31 -14.62 1.86 3.09
CA TYR A 31 -15.40 1.26 2.01
C TYR A 31 -14.91 1.76 0.67
N GLY A 32 -14.82 0.86 -0.32
CA GLY A 32 -14.39 1.22 -1.66
C GLY A 32 -13.87 0.02 -2.41
N ASP A 33 -13.43 0.27 -3.63
CA ASP A 33 -12.81 -0.76 -4.46
C ASP A 33 -11.29 -0.64 -4.43
N GLU A 34 -10.62 -1.46 -5.25
CA GLU A 34 -9.15 -1.49 -5.28
C GLU A 34 -8.51 -0.14 -5.65
N ARG A 35 -9.24 0.72 -6.35
CA ARG A 35 -8.72 2.03 -6.73
C ARG A 35 -8.46 2.92 -5.53
N VAL A 36 -9.15 2.66 -4.44
CA VAL A 36 -8.91 3.38 -3.19
C VAL A 36 -7.47 3.18 -2.73
N VAL A 37 -6.97 1.95 -2.87
CA VAL A 37 -5.59 1.64 -2.50
C VAL A 37 -4.62 2.48 -3.33
N ASP A 38 -4.86 2.58 -4.63
CA ASP A 38 -4.00 3.39 -5.51
C ASP A 38 -3.99 4.85 -5.07
N THR A 39 -5.15 5.39 -4.71
CA THR A 39 -5.27 6.76 -4.23
C THR A 39 -4.46 6.96 -2.95
N HIS A 40 -4.55 6.03 -2.02
CA HIS A 40 -3.80 6.11 -0.77
C HIS A 40 -2.30 6.06 -1.01
N ILE A 41 -1.85 5.19 -1.90
CA ILE A 41 -0.42 5.10 -2.23
C ILE A 41 0.07 6.40 -2.84
N LYS A 42 -0.71 6.96 -3.76
CA LYS A 42 -0.36 8.24 -4.38
C LYS A 42 -0.22 9.34 -3.33
N ASN A 43 -1.17 9.40 -2.42
CA ASN A 43 -1.17 10.43 -1.38
C ASN A 43 0.00 10.24 -0.41
N LEU A 44 0.33 9.01 -0.06
CA LEU A 44 1.47 8.72 0.79
C LEU A 44 2.77 9.19 0.15
N ARG A 45 2.96 8.87 -1.13
CA ARG A 45 4.16 9.28 -1.85
C ARG A 45 4.29 10.81 -1.87
N LYS A 46 3.20 11.48 -2.12
CA LYS A 46 3.18 12.94 -2.18
C LYS A 46 3.40 13.56 -0.81
N LYS A 47 2.71 13.06 0.21
CA LYS A 47 2.70 13.62 1.55
C LYS A 47 4.04 13.44 2.26
N LEU A 48 4.65 12.27 2.10
CA LEU A 48 5.88 11.92 2.80
C LEU A 48 7.13 12.08 1.93
N GLY A 49 6.94 12.37 0.65
CA GLY A 49 8.05 12.47 -0.28
C GLY A 49 8.80 11.16 -0.45
N ILE A 50 8.12 10.03 -0.27
CA ILE A 50 8.76 8.72 -0.31
C ILE A 50 8.71 8.14 -1.72
N ASP A 51 9.75 7.38 -2.05
CA ASP A 51 9.86 6.73 -3.35
C ASP A 51 10.16 5.23 -3.25
N PHE A 52 10.17 4.70 -2.03
CA PHE A 52 10.51 3.31 -1.82
C PHE A 52 9.33 2.33 -2.00
N ILE A 53 8.13 2.85 -2.21
CA ILE A 53 6.97 2.01 -2.51
C ILE A 53 6.97 1.72 -4.00
N GLN A 54 7.14 0.45 -4.35
CA GLN A 54 7.15 0.05 -5.76
C GLN A 54 5.78 -0.39 -6.21
N THR A 55 5.40 -0.01 -7.43
CA THR A 55 4.18 -0.49 -8.05
C THR A 55 4.49 -1.75 -8.84
N ILE A 56 3.81 -2.83 -8.52
CA ILE A 56 3.90 -4.07 -9.29
C ILE A 56 2.69 -4.10 -10.20
N ARG A 57 2.92 -3.78 -11.44
CA ARG A 57 1.86 -3.55 -12.42
C ARG A 57 0.93 -4.75 -12.52
N GLY A 58 -0.37 -4.49 -12.36
CA GLY A 58 -1.38 -5.53 -12.44
C GLY A 58 -1.47 -6.44 -11.23
N VAL A 59 -0.64 -6.22 -10.21
CA VAL A 59 -0.61 -7.08 -9.03
C VAL A 59 -0.86 -6.26 -7.76
N GLY A 60 0.02 -5.32 -7.45
CA GLY A 60 -0.13 -4.54 -6.23
C GLY A 60 1.10 -3.69 -5.94
N TYR A 61 1.52 -3.69 -4.70
CA TYR A 61 2.61 -2.84 -4.24
C TYR A 61 3.55 -3.61 -3.33
N LYS A 62 4.78 -3.12 -3.25
CA LYS A 62 5.72 -3.65 -2.28
C LYS A 62 6.70 -2.57 -1.85
N VAL A 63 7.29 -2.76 -0.68
CA VAL A 63 8.41 -1.96 -0.19
C VAL A 63 9.64 -2.84 -0.23
N ASP A 64 10.70 -2.35 -0.87
CA ASP A 64 11.94 -3.12 -0.94
C ASP A 64 12.53 -3.29 0.45
N LYS A 65 13.07 -4.47 0.68
CA LYS A 65 13.75 -4.77 1.93
C LYS A 65 15.09 -4.04 1.92
N GLU A 66 15.33 -3.24 2.93
CA GLU A 66 16.62 -2.60 3.09
C GLU A 66 17.69 -3.61 3.48
N ASN A 67 18.81 -3.47 2.86
CA ASN A 67 19.96 -4.31 3.17
C ASN A 67 20.78 -3.71 4.30
#